data_578dc121495f745c17a8b1e70108e2aa
#
_entry.id   578dc121495f745c17a8b1e70108e2aa
#
_cell.length_a   1.000
_cell.length_b   1.000
_cell.length_c   1.000
_cell.angle_alpha   90.00
_cell.angle_beta   90.00
_cell.angle_gamma   90.00
#
_symmetry.space_group_name_H-M   'P 1'
#
loop_
_entity.id
_entity.type
_entity.pdbx_description
1 polymer ?
#
loop_
_entity_poly.entity_id
_entity_poly.type
_entity_poly.pdbx_seq_one_letter_code
_entity_poly.pdbx_strand_id
1 'polypeptide(L)'
;MSPTNSYIDIGEQPWAPADPQTSFVAVFADGRALVARDHARDHAVRTVLRDAEKHLGVHLRREYVGLEDIAQARRDGVAGRRGSDEANMQGNILDLIEQAHALGASDIHIDVAERITTVLLRVDGTLFKHATWTADHGLRFLGACYAMADIANKSYSPARFLAARLAPRDGRDKWAFPHGLEAVRMQFNPKTFGVTYAVLRLLGSVRSNSSIEDLGFEPEQLHALQAFARRNKGLAIIAGPTGSGKSTTMATLLIRQREIDKASRRARTCFTIEDPPERRLPGAQQLVVPNTDTDEARASAFADAIRAALRSDPDVVVIGEIRDLITANLAISASMTGHQVWSTLHCSTAHAIPLRLADLGVDRTIVLGSDELQVAVGQILVPKLCTHCSRPLPSEPASPEVRALGAMLGPGARIPSPNGCDACRDTGFKGRTVLAEVIRTDAAYLKMLADGGIVAAREYCAARGEPSIDDIAIRKATRGEISANTIPELMEVPALPEAAPHPAIKVAS
;
A
#
# COMPACT_ATOMS: atom_id res chain seq x y z
N MET A 1 -28.99 18.75 -12.48
CA MET A 1 -29.31 18.89 -13.93
C MET A 1 -30.06 17.64 -14.34
N SER A 2 -31.25 17.77 -14.90
CA SER A 2 -32.11 16.63 -15.24
C SER A 2 -31.49 15.76 -16.33
N PRO A 3 -31.59 14.42 -16.29
CA PRO A 3 -30.98 13.48 -17.24
C PRO A 3 -31.54 13.51 -18.67
N THR A 4 -32.36 14.47 -19.01
CA THR A 4 -33.21 14.49 -20.21
C THR A 4 -32.60 15.16 -21.46
N ASN A 5 -31.32 15.58 -21.44
CA ASN A 5 -30.75 16.36 -22.55
C ASN A 5 -29.48 15.72 -23.16
N SER A 6 -29.29 14.40 -23.06
CA SER A 6 -28.11 13.75 -23.61
C SER A 6 -28.29 13.44 -25.11
N TYR A 7 -27.32 13.92 -25.91
CA TYR A 7 -27.18 13.58 -27.33
C TYR A 7 -26.90 12.07 -27.51
N ILE A 8 -27.55 11.46 -28.49
CA ILE A 8 -27.33 10.07 -28.89
C ILE A 8 -26.47 10.06 -30.15
N ASP A 9 -25.24 9.50 -30.05
CA ASP A 9 -24.41 9.32 -31.24
C ASP A 9 -24.97 8.19 -32.10
N ILE A 10 -25.58 8.55 -33.23
CA ILE A 10 -26.20 7.59 -34.15
C ILE A 10 -25.14 6.69 -34.77
N GLY A 11 -23.93 7.21 -35.04
CA GLY A 11 -22.84 6.45 -35.67
C GLY A 11 -22.30 5.29 -34.80
N GLU A 12 -22.48 5.37 -33.48
CA GLU A 12 -22.07 4.31 -32.54
C GLU A 12 -23.17 3.27 -32.25
N GLN A 13 -24.37 3.44 -32.82
CA GLN A 13 -25.47 2.54 -32.53
C GLN A 13 -25.45 1.30 -33.43
N PRO A 14 -25.81 0.11 -32.91
CA PRO A 14 -25.84 -1.14 -33.70
C PRO A 14 -26.77 -1.11 -34.93
N TRP A 15 -27.68 -0.15 -34.98
CA TRP A 15 -28.65 0.08 -36.04
C TRP A 15 -28.27 1.25 -36.95
N ALA A 16 -27.09 1.85 -36.76
CA ALA A 16 -26.65 2.96 -37.59
C ALA A 16 -26.45 2.53 -39.05
N PRO A 17 -26.93 3.33 -40.00
CA PRO A 17 -26.64 3.06 -41.41
C PRO A 17 -25.15 3.29 -41.68
N ALA A 18 -24.58 2.49 -42.57
CA ALA A 18 -23.16 2.53 -42.97
C ALA A 18 -22.76 3.80 -43.75
N ASP A 19 -23.65 4.78 -43.91
CA ASP A 19 -23.48 5.92 -44.79
C ASP A 19 -23.35 7.27 -44.04
N PRO A 20 -22.52 8.23 -44.52
CA PRO A 20 -22.23 9.51 -43.89
C PRO A 20 -23.43 10.47 -43.68
N GLN A 21 -24.61 10.12 -44.10
CA GLN A 21 -25.83 10.93 -43.99
C GLN A 21 -26.36 11.09 -42.55
N THR A 22 -25.77 10.38 -41.60
CA THR A 22 -26.00 10.66 -40.17
C THR A 22 -25.59 12.09 -39.77
N SER A 23 -24.72 12.75 -40.56
CA SER A 23 -24.29 14.14 -40.32
C SER A 23 -25.42 15.18 -40.39
N PHE A 24 -26.54 14.85 -41.04
CA PHE A 24 -27.68 15.76 -41.19
C PHE A 24 -28.73 15.69 -40.08
N VAL A 25 -28.49 14.89 -39.05
CA VAL A 25 -29.42 14.66 -37.94
C VAL A 25 -28.68 14.61 -36.62
N ALA A 26 -29.26 15.22 -35.56
CA ALA A 26 -28.84 15.01 -34.18
C ALA A 26 -30.04 14.56 -33.35
N VAL A 27 -29.97 13.40 -32.66
CA VAL A 27 -31.06 12.84 -31.86
C VAL A 27 -30.66 12.91 -30.37
N PHE A 28 -31.64 13.24 -29.52
CA PHE A 28 -31.48 13.37 -28.08
C PHE A 28 -32.33 12.34 -27.33
N ALA A 29 -31.87 11.94 -26.14
CA ALA A 29 -32.57 10.96 -25.32
C ALA A 29 -33.95 11.45 -24.81
N ASP A 30 -34.19 12.75 -24.82
CA ASP A 30 -35.48 13.35 -24.49
C ASP A 30 -36.51 13.29 -25.65
N GLY A 31 -36.16 12.63 -26.76
CA GLY A 31 -37.00 12.49 -27.94
C GLY A 31 -36.97 13.71 -28.87
N ARG A 32 -36.05 14.65 -28.73
CA ARG A 32 -35.82 15.71 -29.73
C ARG A 32 -34.94 15.20 -30.85
N ALA A 33 -35.16 15.69 -32.06
CA ALA A 33 -34.29 15.47 -33.21
C ALA A 33 -34.12 16.77 -34.00
N LEU A 34 -32.87 17.26 -34.09
CA LEU A 34 -32.49 18.32 -35.01
C LEU A 34 -32.26 17.73 -36.41
N VAL A 35 -32.87 18.30 -37.42
CA VAL A 35 -32.80 17.82 -38.80
C VAL A 35 -32.38 18.98 -39.69
N ALA A 36 -31.39 18.74 -40.55
CA ALA A 36 -30.97 19.74 -41.52
C ALA A 36 -32.11 20.13 -42.44
N ARG A 37 -32.48 21.41 -42.51
CA ARG A 37 -33.64 21.89 -43.26
C ARG A 37 -33.60 21.50 -44.72
N ASP A 38 -32.45 21.59 -45.36
CA ASP A 38 -32.25 21.33 -46.77
C ASP A 38 -32.23 19.79 -47.09
N HIS A 39 -32.06 18.95 -46.09
CA HIS A 39 -31.98 17.49 -46.15
C HIS A 39 -33.21 16.77 -45.55
N ALA A 40 -34.18 17.54 -45.06
CA ALA A 40 -35.37 17.00 -44.35
C ALA A 40 -36.21 16.00 -45.22
N ARG A 41 -36.14 16.15 -46.53
CA ARG A 41 -36.88 15.29 -47.50
C ARG A 41 -36.06 14.10 -47.99
N ASP A 42 -34.77 14.02 -47.66
CA ASP A 42 -33.91 12.93 -48.12
C ASP A 42 -34.36 11.59 -47.55
N HIS A 43 -34.42 10.59 -48.40
CA HIS A 43 -34.90 9.26 -48.02
C HIS A 43 -34.03 8.67 -46.87
N ALA A 44 -32.75 8.89 -46.92
CA ALA A 44 -31.82 8.36 -45.92
C ALA A 44 -31.99 9.08 -44.54
N VAL A 45 -32.20 10.39 -44.52
CA VAL A 45 -32.50 11.15 -43.28
C VAL A 45 -33.78 10.62 -42.65
N ARG A 46 -34.83 10.39 -43.46
CA ARG A 46 -36.10 9.82 -42.98
C ARG A 46 -35.94 8.40 -42.46
N THR A 47 -35.09 7.60 -43.07
CA THR A 47 -34.78 6.23 -42.62
C THR A 47 -34.07 6.26 -41.25
N VAL A 48 -33.06 7.09 -41.08
CA VAL A 48 -32.35 7.29 -39.79
C VAL A 48 -33.33 7.69 -38.68
N LEU A 49 -34.21 8.65 -38.94
CA LEU A 49 -35.19 9.08 -37.95
C LEU A 49 -36.19 7.99 -37.57
N ARG A 50 -36.66 7.22 -38.54
CA ARG A 50 -37.59 6.09 -38.33
C ARG A 50 -36.92 4.96 -37.53
N ASP A 51 -35.67 4.65 -37.85
CA ASP A 51 -34.93 3.61 -37.13
C ASP A 51 -34.60 4.05 -35.71
N ALA A 52 -34.28 5.34 -35.49
CA ALA A 52 -34.12 5.93 -34.15
C ALA A 52 -35.45 5.85 -33.36
N GLU A 53 -36.59 6.21 -33.95
CA GLU A 53 -37.92 6.10 -33.29
C GLU A 53 -38.20 4.64 -32.88
N LYS A 54 -37.92 3.70 -33.77
CA LYS A 54 -38.11 2.24 -33.52
C LYS A 54 -37.27 1.72 -32.36
N HIS A 55 -36.00 2.10 -32.32
CA HIS A 55 -35.06 1.61 -31.30
C HIS A 55 -35.17 2.30 -29.99
N LEU A 56 -35.55 3.58 -29.98
CA LEU A 56 -35.75 4.38 -28.72
C LEU A 56 -37.16 4.19 -28.15
N GLY A 57 -38.08 3.61 -28.91
CA GLY A 57 -39.49 3.43 -28.50
C GLY A 57 -40.25 4.72 -28.29
N VAL A 58 -39.79 5.83 -28.89
CA VAL A 58 -40.40 7.17 -28.74
C VAL A 58 -40.61 7.83 -30.09
N HIS A 59 -41.63 8.70 -30.15
CA HIS A 59 -41.84 9.53 -31.33
C HIS A 59 -40.93 10.76 -31.26
N LEU A 60 -40.11 11.01 -32.30
CA LEU A 60 -39.14 12.10 -32.28
C LEU A 60 -39.80 13.43 -32.64
N ARG A 61 -39.66 14.42 -31.80
CA ARG A 61 -40.01 15.83 -32.07
C ARG A 61 -38.95 16.45 -32.95
N ARG A 62 -39.29 16.73 -34.21
CA ARG A 62 -38.32 17.16 -35.25
C ARG A 62 -38.27 18.69 -35.29
N GLU A 63 -37.07 19.23 -35.13
CA GLU A 63 -36.78 20.65 -35.28
C GLU A 63 -35.91 20.84 -36.53
N TYR A 64 -36.31 21.69 -37.46
CA TYR A 64 -35.59 21.92 -38.70
C TYR A 64 -34.67 23.13 -38.58
N VAL A 65 -33.34 22.87 -38.60
CA VAL A 65 -32.29 23.84 -38.30
C VAL A 65 -31.24 23.90 -39.41
N GLY A 66 -30.26 24.81 -39.32
CA GLY A 66 -29.13 24.85 -40.21
C GLY A 66 -28.13 23.70 -39.92
N LEU A 67 -27.26 23.37 -40.89
CA LEU A 67 -26.23 22.36 -40.71
C LEU A 67 -25.24 22.73 -39.58
N GLU A 68 -24.95 24.02 -39.42
CA GLU A 68 -24.05 24.53 -38.38
C GLU A 68 -24.63 24.29 -36.97
N ASP A 69 -25.95 24.42 -36.79
CA ASP A 69 -26.61 24.15 -35.53
C ASP A 69 -26.56 22.68 -35.13
N ILE A 70 -26.68 21.76 -36.12
CA ILE A 70 -26.52 20.31 -35.92
C ILE A 70 -25.09 20.00 -35.52
N ALA A 71 -24.11 20.56 -36.24
CA ALA A 71 -22.72 20.34 -35.95
C ALA A 71 -22.33 20.90 -34.56
N GLN A 72 -22.90 22.03 -34.16
CA GLN A 72 -22.71 22.58 -32.81
C GLN A 72 -23.35 21.71 -31.73
N ALA A 73 -24.60 21.32 -31.92
CA ALA A 73 -25.33 20.46 -30.99
C ALA A 73 -24.65 19.10 -30.76
N ARG A 74 -24.03 18.54 -31.82
CA ARG A 74 -23.20 17.34 -31.74
C ARG A 74 -21.91 17.57 -30.94
N ARG A 75 -21.20 18.67 -31.21
CA ARG A 75 -19.98 19.03 -30.44
C ARG A 75 -20.29 19.20 -28.95
N ASP A 76 -21.37 19.91 -28.63
CA ASP A 76 -21.79 20.16 -27.26
C ASP A 76 -22.25 18.86 -26.57
N GLY A 77 -22.94 17.98 -27.31
CA GLY A 77 -23.36 16.68 -26.83
C GLY A 77 -22.18 15.72 -26.55
N VAL A 78 -21.20 15.70 -27.43
CA VAL A 78 -19.95 14.95 -27.23
C VAL A 78 -19.13 15.52 -26.09
N ALA A 79 -19.02 16.85 -25.97
CA ALA A 79 -18.33 17.50 -24.85
C ALA A 79 -19.05 17.25 -23.51
N GLY A 80 -20.40 17.30 -23.51
CA GLY A 80 -21.22 16.96 -22.34
C GLY A 80 -21.07 15.50 -21.90
N ARG A 81 -20.98 14.55 -22.85
CA ARG A 81 -20.70 13.14 -22.56
C ARG A 81 -19.29 12.93 -21.98
N ARG A 82 -18.27 13.54 -22.59
CA ARG A 82 -16.90 13.45 -22.05
C ARG A 82 -16.83 13.98 -20.62
N GLY A 83 -17.45 15.09 -20.31
CA GLY A 83 -17.49 15.62 -18.95
C GLY A 83 -18.27 14.73 -17.97
N SER A 84 -19.37 14.10 -18.40
CA SER A 84 -20.12 13.14 -17.58
C SER A 84 -19.37 11.83 -17.41
N ASP A 85 -18.69 11.33 -18.45
CA ASP A 85 -17.89 10.11 -18.39
C ASP A 85 -16.64 10.28 -17.52
N GLU A 86 -15.98 11.44 -17.59
CA GLU A 86 -14.85 11.75 -16.70
C GLU A 86 -15.31 11.88 -15.24
N ALA A 87 -16.40 12.55 -14.97
CA ALA A 87 -16.95 12.66 -13.60
C ALA A 87 -17.40 11.29 -13.06
N ASN A 88 -18.02 10.45 -13.90
CA ASN A 88 -18.36 9.08 -13.54
C ASN A 88 -17.13 8.22 -13.30
N MET A 89 -16.07 8.39 -14.11
CA MET A 89 -14.83 7.64 -13.93
C MET A 89 -14.09 8.04 -12.65
N GLN A 90 -14.08 9.34 -12.30
CA GLN A 90 -13.56 9.79 -11.01
C GLN A 90 -14.35 9.19 -9.83
N GLY A 91 -15.68 9.15 -9.93
CA GLY A 91 -16.54 8.46 -8.96
C GLY A 91 -16.14 7.00 -8.80
N ASN A 92 -16.03 6.25 -9.90
CA ASN A 92 -15.63 4.84 -9.87
C ASN A 92 -14.25 4.60 -9.23
N ILE A 93 -13.30 5.53 -9.43
CA ILE A 93 -11.96 5.47 -8.80
C ILE A 93 -12.08 5.63 -7.29
N LEU A 94 -12.82 6.63 -6.83
CA LEU A 94 -13.01 6.90 -5.41
C LEU A 94 -13.78 5.77 -4.73
N ASP A 95 -14.82 5.24 -5.39
CA ASP A 95 -15.60 4.10 -4.90
C ASP A 95 -14.74 2.84 -4.74
N LEU A 96 -13.88 2.53 -5.72
CA LEU A 96 -12.96 1.39 -5.62
C LEU A 96 -11.95 1.58 -4.47
N ILE A 97 -11.41 2.79 -4.31
CA ILE A 97 -10.50 3.14 -3.23
C ILE A 97 -11.20 2.99 -1.88
N GLU A 98 -12.45 3.50 -1.75
CA GLU A 98 -13.23 3.39 -0.53
C GLU A 98 -13.56 1.95 -0.18
N GLN A 99 -14.01 1.14 -1.14
CA GLN A 99 -14.26 -0.30 -0.96
C GLN A 99 -13.00 -1.03 -0.53
N ALA A 100 -11.86 -0.80 -1.21
CA ALA A 100 -10.59 -1.42 -0.86
C ALA A 100 -10.13 -1.01 0.55
N HIS A 101 -10.27 0.28 0.91
CA HIS A 101 -9.93 0.79 2.24
C HIS A 101 -10.83 0.19 3.33
N ALA A 102 -12.15 0.13 3.12
CA ALA A 102 -13.10 -0.48 4.03
C ALA A 102 -12.83 -1.98 4.24
N LEU A 103 -12.31 -2.66 3.21
CA LEU A 103 -11.86 -4.04 3.27
C LEU A 103 -10.50 -4.20 3.96
N GLY A 104 -9.80 -3.13 4.29
CA GLY A 104 -8.46 -3.16 4.88
C GLY A 104 -7.38 -3.56 3.88
N ALA A 105 -7.59 -3.35 2.59
CA ALA A 105 -6.59 -3.64 1.57
C ALA A 105 -5.38 -2.71 1.71
N SER A 106 -4.20 -3.25 1.50
CA SER A 106 -2.95 -2.47 1.40
C SER A 106 -2.68 -2.01 -0.02
N ASP A 107 -3.05 -2.83 -1.01
CA ASP A 107 -2.80 -2.57 -2.42
C ASP A 107 -4.01 -3.01 -3.27
N ILE A 108 -4.28 -2.27 -4.33
CA ILE A 108 -5.21 -2.63 -5.41
C ILE A 108 -4.34 -2.96 -6.63
N HIS A 109 -4.49 -4.15 -7.18
CA HIS A 109 -3.82 -4.57 -8.39
C HIS A 109 -4.80 -4.58 -9.54
N ILE A 110 -4.46 -3.92 -10.63
CA ILE A 110 -5.29 -3.82 -11.83
C ILE A 110 -4.51 -4.43 -12.98
N ASP A 111 -4.92 -5.62 -13.38
CA ASP A 111 -4.30 -6.38 -14.46
C ASP A 111 -5.15 -6.27 -15.72
N VAL A 112 -4.70 -5.44 -16.65
CA VAL A 112 -5.34 -5.30 -17.96
C VAL A 112 -4.72 -6.32 -18.90
N ALA A 113 -5.55 -7.23 -19.41
CA ALA A 113 -5.22 -8.17 -20.46
C ALA A 113 -5.92 -7.78 -21.77
N GLU A 114 -5.75 -8.55 -22.85
CA GLU A 114 -6.28 -8.21 -24.18
C GLU A 114 -7.80 -7.99 -24.22
N ARG A 115 -8.57 -8.75 -23.44
CA ARG A 115 -10.05 -8.70 -23.46
C ARG A 115 -10.66 -8.28 -22.15
N ILE A 116 -10.00 -8.58 -21.04
CA ILE A 116 -10.55 -8.39 -19.70
C ILE A 116 -9.52 -7.68 -18.82
N THR A 117 -10.03 -6.95 -17.82
CA THR A 117 -9.25 -6.40 -16.72
C THR A 117 -9.64 -7.12 -15.43
N THR A 118 -8.66 -7.62 -14.70
CA THR A 118 -8.88 -8.23 -13.39
C THR A 118 -8.44 -7.26 -12.32
N VAL A 119 -9.33 -6.98 -11.35
CA VAL A 119 -9.02 -6.19 -10.16
C VAL A 119 -8.84 -7.14 -8.99
N LEU A 120 -7.66 -7.06 -8.36
CA LEU A 120 -7.32 -7.85 -7.18
C LEU A 120 -7.02 -6.90 -6.01
N LEU A 121 -7.43 -7.29 -4.81
CA LEU A 121 -7.11 -6.58 -3.58
C LEU A 121 -6.15 -7.41 -2.73
N ARG A 122 -5.13 -6.77 -2.18
CA ARG A 122 -4.25 -7.40 -1.19
C ARG A 122 -4.72 -7.03 0.22
N VAL A 123 -5.29 -7.99 0.92
CA VAL A 123 -5.73 -7.84 2.32
C VAL A 123 -4.96 -8.83 3.18
N ASP A 124 -4.41 -8.34 4.28
CA ASP A 124 -3.59 -9.12 5.22
C ASP A 124 -2.47 -9.95 4.56
N GLY A 125 -1.94 -9.44 3.42
CA GLY A 125 -0.87 -10.09 2.64
C GLY A 125 -1.38 -10.98 1.50
N THR A 126 -2.63 -11.41 1.51
CA THR A 126 -3.23 -12.31 0.50
C THR A 126 -3.92 -11.51 -0.61
N LEU A 127 -3.71 -11.93 -1.85
CA LEU A 127 -4.41 -11.38 -3.02
C LEU A 127 -5.71 -12.16 -3.27
N PHE A 128 -6.82 -11.45 -3.46
CA PHE A 128 -8.08 -12.04 -3.89
C PHE A 128 -8.73 -11.19 -4.99
N LYS A 129 -9.50 -11.86 -5.83
CA LYS A 129 -10.21 -11.22 -6.94
C LYS A 129 -11.39 -10.42 -6.40
N HIS A 130 -11.45 -9.13 -6.77
CA HIS A 130 -12.51 -8.22 -6.38
C HIS A 130 -13.51 -7.98 -7.52
N ALA A 131 -13.01 -7.68 -8.72
CA ALA A 131 -13.86 -7.40 -9.88
C ALA A 131 -13.23 -7.86 -11.19
N THR A 132 -14.06 -7.93 -12.24
CA THR A 132 -13.62 -8.12 -13.62
C THR A 132 -14.31 -7.09 -14.49
N TRP A 133 -13.54 -6.41 -15.33
CA TRP A 133 -14.01 -5.41 -16.27
C TRP A 133 -13.62 -5.76 -17.70
N THR A 134 -14.11 -5.01 -18.68
CA THR A 134 -13.56 -5.05 -20.04
C THR A 134 -12.17 -4.40 -20.08
N ALA A 135 -11.34 -4.80 -21.04
CA ALA A 135 -10.01 -4.20 -21.21
C ALA A 135 -10.07 -2.67 -21.43
N ASP A 136 -11.03 -2.22 -22.24
CA ASP A 136 -11.23 -0.78 -22.50
C ASP A 136 -11.59 0.00 -21.22
N HIS A 137 -12.49 -0.53 -20.39
CA HIS A 137 -12.81 0.10 -19.10
C HIS A 137 -11.57 0.20 -18.21
N GLY A 138 -10.76 -0.86 -18.13
CA GLY A 138 -9.51 -0.87 -17.35
C GLY A 138 -8.50 0.18 -17.83
N LEU A 139 -8.30 0.29 -19.15
CA LEU A 139 -7.40 1.30 -19.72
C LEU A 139 -7.87 2.73 -19.44
N ARG A 140 -9.17 3.01 -19.61
CA ARG A 140 -9.77 4.32 -19.28
C ARG A 140 -9.66 4.63 -17.80
N PHE A 141 -9.91 3.65 -16.94
CA PHE A 141 -9.77 3.79 -15.48
C PHE A 141 -8.32 4.17 -15.10
N LEU A 142 -7.32 3.47 -15.63
CA LEU A 142 -5.91 3.78 -15.35
C LEU A 142 -5.49 5.16 -15.88
N GLY A 143 -5.96 5.54 -17.07
CA GLY A 143 -5.76 6.87 -17.61
C GLY A 143 -6.36 7.97 -16.72
N ALA A 144 -7.57 7.75 -16.21
CA ALA A 144 -8.23 8.68 -15.29
C ALA A 144 -7.51 8.75 -13.93
N CYS A 145 -7.06 7.60 -13.38
CA CYS A 145 -6.23 7.58 -12.16
C CYS A 145 -4.98 8.45 -12.32
N TYR A 146 -4.29 8.34 -13.47
CA TYR A 146 -3.09 9.12 -13.74
C TYR A 146 -3.42 10.62 -13.91
N ALA A 147 -4.52 10.95 -14.58
CA ALA A 147 -4.95 12.35 -14.78
C ALA A 147 -5.37 13.05 -13.48
N MET A 148 -5.91 12.29 -12.51
CA MET A 148 -6.26 12.81 -11.17
C MET A 148 -5.02 13.06 -10.29
N ALA A 149 -3.88 12.43 -10.61
CA ALA A 149 -2.68 12.50 -9.80
C ALA A 149 -2.03 13.89 -9.81
N ASP A 150 -1.26 14.19 -8.77
CA ASP A 150 -0.48 15.42 -8.65
C ASP A 150 0.86 15.27 -9.37
N ILE A 151 0.83 15.46 -10.69
CA ILE A 151 1.98 15.35 -11.58
C ILE A 151 2.03 16.51 -12.58
N ALA A 152 3.25 16.89 -12.97
CA ALA A 152 3.47 17.98 -13.94
C ALA A 152 3.04 17.59 -15.36
N ASN A 153 3.31 16.34 -15.78
CA ASN A 153 2.93 15.83 -17.10
C ASN A 153 1.80 14.82 -16.98
N LYS A 154 0.61 15.20 -17.42
CA LYS A 154 -0.61 14.38 -17.34
C LYS A 154 -0.83 13.41 -18.51
N SER A 155 0.17 13.24 -19.38
CA SER A 155 0.07 12.32 -20.52
C SER A 155 0.26 10.87 -20.05
N TYR A 156 -0.83 10.16 -19.84
CA TYR A 156 -0.81 8.72 -19.60
C TYR A 156 -0.45 7.95 -20.86
N SER A 157 0.42 6.95 -20.73
CA SER A 157 0.72 5.98 -21.78
C SER A 157 0.86 4.58 -21.18
N PRO A 158 0.08 3.59 -21.64
CA PRO A 158 0.19 2.22 -21.15
C PRO A 158 1.51 1.55 -21.55
N ALA A 159 2.27 2.15 -22.47
CA ALA A 159 3.57 1.64 -22.95
C ALA A 159 4.77 2.18 -22.16
N ARG A 160 4.55 2.96 -21.09
CA ARG A 160 5.62 3.54 -20.26
C ARG A 160 5.52 3.10 -18.83
N PHE A 161 6.67 2.94 -18.17
CA PHE A 161 6.74 2.87 -16.72
C PHE A 161 6.42 4.24 -16.14
N LEU A 162 5.35 4.36 -15.39
CA LEU A 162 4.90 5.62 -14.82
C LEU A 162 4.64 5.42 -13.32
N ALA A 163 5.03 6.42 -12.54
CA ALA A 163 4.69 6.50 -11.13
C ALA A 163 3.93 7.79 -10.87
N ALA A 164 2.93 7.72 -9.98
CA ALA A 164 2.14 8.88 -9.62
C ALA A 164 1.65 8.77 -8.17
N ARG A 165 1.25 9.90 -7.60
CA ARG A 165 0.62 9.98 -6.28
C ARG A 165 -0.71 10.71 -6.40
N LEU A 166 -1.76 10.11 -5.86
CA LEU A 166 -3.07 10.73 -5.70
C LEU A 166 -3.24 11.10 -4.23
N ALA A 167 -3.48 12.37 -3.96
CA ALA A 167 -3.80 12.87 -2.62
C ALA A 167 -4.75 14.05 -2.76
N PRO A 168 -5.79 14.17 -1.91
CA PRO A 168 -6.67 15.33 -1.94
C PRO A 168 -5.89 16.59 -1.56
N ARG A 169 -6.16 17.70 -2.26
CA ARG A 169 -5.58 19.02 -1.98
C ARG A 169 -6.60 19.83 -1.22
N ASP A 170 -6.28 20.23 -0.02
CA ASP A 170 -7.15 21.04 0.83
C ASP A 170 -7.66 22.29 0.08
N GLY A 171 -8.98 22.37 -0.07
CA GLY A 171 -9.69 23.51 -0.70
C GLY A 171 -9.60 23.60 -2.23
N ARG A 172 -8.94 22.66 -2.92
CA ARG A 172 -8.83 22.64 -4.38
C ARG A 172 -9.63 21.51 -5.03
N ASP A 173 -9.69 20.35 -4.38
CA ASP A 173 -10.40 19.19 -4.88
C ASP A 173 -11.81 19.11 -4.29
N LYS A 174 -12.77 18.70 -5.11
CA LYS A 174 -14.17 18.51 -4.69
C LYS A 174 -14.42 17.11 -4.11
N TRP A 175 -13.35 16.32 -3.91
CA TRP A 175 -13.39 14.96 -3.42
C TRP A 175 -12.42 14.79 -2.24
N ALA A 176 -12.69 13.81 -1.41
CA ALA A 176 -11.87 13.46 -0.26
C ALA A 176 -11.73 11.95 -0.18
N PHE A 177 -10.67 11.49 0.46
CA PHE A 177 -10.53 10.09 0.81
C PHE A 177 -11.33 9.72 2.06
N PRO A 178 -11.63 8.41 2.24
CA PRO A 178 -12.17 7.90 3.49
C PRO A 178 -11.26 8.26 4.67
N HIS A 179 -11.86 8.40 5.83
CA HIS A 179 -11.11 8.70 7.05
C HIS A 179 -9.99 7.67 7.29
N GLY A 180 -8.77 8.14 7.49
CA GLY A 180 -7.59 7.29 7.71
C GLY A 180 -6.84 6.91 6.44
N LEU A 181 -7.27 7.33 5.24
CA LEU A 181 -6.50 7.24 4.00
C LEU A 181 -5.98 8.63 3.62
N GLU A 182 -4.67 8.76 3.42
CA GLU A 182 -4.04 10.06 3.15
C GLU A 182 -3.62 10.21 1.69
N ALA A 183 -3.20 9.13 1.07
CA ALA A 183 -2.77 9.13 -0.32
C ALA A 183 -2.85 7.74 -0.95
N VAL A 184 -2.80 7.69 -2.27
CA VAL A 184 -2.62 6.46 -3.05
C VAL A 184 -1.38 6.63 -3.93
N ARG A 185 -0.38 5.76 -3.72
CA ARG A 185 0.79 5.67 -4.60
C ARG A 185 0.49 4.71 -5.73
N MET A 186 0.70 5.14 -6.94
CA MET A 186 0.37 4.38 -8.14
C MET A 186 1.64 4.07 -8.93
N GLN A 187 1.78 2.82 -9.35
CA GLN A 187 2.82 2.37 -10.25
C GLN A 187 2.15 1.70 -11.46
N PHE A 188 2.48 2.15 -12.64
CA PHE A 188 1.97 1.64 -13.92
C PHE A 188 3.12 0.96 -14.66
N ASN A 189 2.91 -0.27 -15.07
CA ASN A 189 3.94 -1.10 -15.71
C ASN A 189 3.42 -1.61 -17.06
N PRO A 190 4.09 -1.30 -18.17
CA PRO A 190 3.76 -1.87 -19.45
C PRO A 190 4.00 -3.39 -19.43
N LYS A 191 3.13 -4.12 -20.07
CA LYS A 191 3.27 -5.56 -20.36
C LYS A 191 3.44 -5.78 -21.84
N THR A 192 3.77 -7.00 -22.25
CA THR A 192 3.80 -7.41 -23.64
C THR A 192 2.43 -7.23 -24.31
N PHE A 193 2.41 -7.02 -25.62
CA PHE A 193 1.18 -6.89 -26.43
C PHE A 193 0.27 -5.70 -26.12
N GLY A 194 0.84 -4.56 -25.66
CA GLY A 194 0.09 -3.31 -25.46
C GLY A 194 -0.85 -3.29 -24.25
N VAL A 195 -0.78 -4.29 -23.37
CA VAL A 195 -1.51 -4.35 -22.11
C VAL A 195 -0.68 -3.80 -20.96
N THR A 196 -1.31 -3.52 -19.82
CA THR A 196 -0.66 -2.86 -18.69
C THR A 196 -1.06 -3.48 -17.36
N TYR A 197 -0.20 -3.33 -16.38
CA TYR A 197 -0.44 -3.75 -15.00
C TYR A 197 -0.18 -2.58 -14.06
N ALA A 198 -1.14 -2.26 -13.21
CA ALA A 198 -0.98 -1.18 -12.25
C ALA A 198 -1.17 -1.67 -10.82
N VAL A 199 -0.41 -1.06 -9.91
CA VAL A 199 -0.56 -1.25 -8.47
C VAL A 199 -0.84 0.10 -7.82
N LEU A 200 -1.94 0.17 -7.10
CA LEU A 200 -2.35 1.33 -6.31
C LEU A 200 -2.17 0.97 -4.84
N ARG A 201 -1.12 1.49 -4.20
CA ARG A 201 -0.86 1.30 -2.78
C ARG A 201 -1.61 2.33 -1.95
N LEU A 202 -2.44 1.87 -1.04
CA LEU A 202 -3.21 2.70 -0.13
C LEU A 202 -2.34 3.13 1.06
N LEU A 203 -2.05 4.44 1.15
CA LEU A 203 -1.23 5.02 2.20
C LEU A 203 -2.16 5.63 3.26
N GLY A 204 -2.33 4.94 4.37
CA GLY A 204 -3.21 5.37 5.46
C GLY A 204 -2.46 6.02 6.61
N SER A 205 -3.14 6.85 7.40
CA SER A 205 -2.66 7.24 8.72
C SER A 205 -2.50 6.00 9.60
N VAL A 206 -1.59 6.05 10.57
CA VAL A 206 -1.66 5.10 11.70
C VAL A 206 -3.06 5.28 12.27
N ARG A 207 -3.84 4.17 12.37
CA ARG A 207 -5.14 4.25 13.02
C ARG A 207 -4.91 5.00 14.33
N SER A 208 -5.62 6.09 14.55
CA SER A 208 -5.44 6.97 15.70
C SER A 208 -5.50 6.23 17.06
N ASN A 209 -5.95 4.99 17.06
CA ASN A 209 -6.08 4.12 18.20
C ASN A 209 -5.14 2.90 18.18
N SER A 210 -4.20 2.78 17.22
CA SER A 210 -3.22 1.68 17.25
C SER A 210 -2.11 2.04 18.21
N SER A 211 -2.05 1.37 19.34
CA SER A 211 -0.94 1.48 20.28
C SER A 211 0.23 0.59 19.82
N ILE A 212 1.41 0.80 20.37
CA ILE A 212 2.57 -0.06 20.08
C ILE A 212 2.32 -1.50 20.57
N GLU A 213 1.51 -1.66 21.59
CA GLU A 213 1.07 -2.92 22.17
C GLU A 213 0.24 -3.74 21.17
N ASP A 214 -0.56 -3.07 20.32
CA ASP A 214 -1.40 -3.72 19.30
C ASP A 214 -0.60 -4.32 18.14
N LEU A 215 0.65 -3.92 17.94
CA LEU A 215 1.51 -4.44 16.88
C LEU A 215 1.96 -5.88 17.15
N GLY A 216 1.90 -6.30 18.44
CA GLY A 216 2.22 -7.66 18.83
C GLY A 216 3.67 -7.88 19.26
N PHE A 217 4.39 -6.85 19.67
CA PHE A 217 5.64 -7.02 20.40
C PHE A 217 5.39 -7.64 21.78
N GLU A 218 6.30 -8.47 22.25
CA GLU A 218 6.24 -9.00 23.60
C GLU A 218 6.60 -7.91 24.65
N PRO A 219 6.15 -8.03 25.90
CA PRO A 219 6.36 -7.01 26.92
C PRO A 219 7.81 -6.59 27.14
N GLU A 220 8.74 -7.56 27.10
CA GLU A 220 10.17 -7.31 27.25
C GLU A 220 10.73 -6.51 26.06
N GLN A 221 10.25 -6.77 24.86
CA GLN A 221 10.61 -6.03 23.64
C GLN A 221 10.10 -4.59 23.71
N LEU A 222 8.85 -4.41 24.12
CA LEU A 222 8.26 -3.09 24.33
C LEU A 222 9.02 -2.28 25.38
N HIS A 223 9.44 -2.92 26.45
CA HIS A 223 10.24 -2.27 27.49
C HIS A 223 11.58 -1.76 26.91
N ALA A 224 12.28 -2.54 26.11
CA ALA A 224 13.53 -2.15 25.48
C ALA A 224 13.34 -0.97 24.52
N LEU A 225 12.31 -1.00 23.67
CA LEU A 225 11.97 0.07 22.73
C LEU A 225 11.56 1.35 23.44
N GLN A 226 10.75 1.27 24.48
CA GLN A 226 10.35 2.43 25.29
C GLN A 226 11.50 3.00 26.13
N ALA A 227 12.43 2.15 26.58
CA ALA A 227 13.63 2.60 27.26
C ALA A 227 14.51 3.45 26.33
N PHE A 228 14.66 3.04 25.07
CA PHE A 228 15.36 3.85 24.09
C PHE A 228 14.59 5.15 23.76
N ALA A 229 13.27 5.09 23.61
CA ALA A 229 12.44 6.27 23.36
C ALA A 229 12.59 7.37 24.44
N ARG A 230 12.99 7.00 25.66
CA ARG A 230 13.28 7.97 26.77
C ARG A 230 14.67 8.59 26.71
N ARG A 231 15.58 8.03 25.90
CA ARG A 231 16.95 8.55 25.79
C ARG A 231 17.00 9.88 25.04
N ASN A 232 18.08 10.62 25.22
CA ASN A 232 18.31 11.87 24.49
C ASN A 232 19.15 11.65 23.24
N LYS A 233 19.96 10.62 23.20
CA LYS A 233 20.87 10.31 22.10
C LYS A 233 20.95 8.83 21.84
N GLY A 234 21.52 8.46 20.72
CA GLY A 234 21.74 7.08 20.29
C GLY A 234 21.02 6.78 18.98
N LEU A 235 21.37 5.67 18.37
CA LEU A 235 20.80 5.19 17.12
C LEU A 235 20.00 3.90 17.36
N ALA A 236 18.77 3.87 16.86
CA ALA A 236 17.97 2.67 16.78
C ALA A 236 17.63 2.37 15.31
N ILE A 237 17.79 1.13 14.88
CA ILE A 237 17.53 0.70 13.50
C ILE A 237 16.54 -0.44 13.50
N ILE A 238 15.49 -0.30 12.68
CA ILE A 238 14.48 -1.33 12.43
C ILE A 238 14.74 -1.96 11.07
N ALA A 239 15.05 -3.24 11.06
CA ALA A 239 15.33 -4.03 9.87
C ALA A 239 14.21 -5.00 9.53
N GLY A 240 14.17 -5.42 8.29
CA GLY A 240 13.24 -6.42 7.76
C GLY A 240 12.99 -6.25 6.27
N PRO A 241 12.40 -7.24 5.61
CA PRO A 241 12.08 -7.18 4.19
C PRO A 241 11.02 -6.10 3.89
N THR A 242 10.78 -5.84 2.63
CA THR A 242 9.70 -4.97 2.19
C THR A 242 8.34 -5.53 2.66
N GLY A 243 7.50 -4.65 3.22
CA GLY A 243 6.19 -5.07 3.75
C GLY A 243 6.23 -5.67 5.16
N SER A 244 7.37 -5.72 5.84
CA SER A 244 7.50 -6.22 7.23
C SER A 244 6.92 -5.27 8.29
N GLY A 245 6.39 -4.11 7.91
CA GLY A 245 5.76 -3.16 8.83
C GLY A 245 6.70 -2.17 9.50
N LYS A 246 7.96 -2.00 9.04
CA LYS A 246 8.95 -1.06 9.59
C LYS A 246 8.39 0.35 9.78
N SER A 247 7.81 0.93 8.72
CA SER A 247 7.22 2.28 8.76
C SER A 247 6.06 2.39 9.77
N THR A 248 5.28 1.31 9.94
CA THR A 248 4.21 1.26 10.94
C THR A 248 4.77 1.24 12.36
N THR A 249 5.75 0.37 12.62
CA THR A 249 6.44 0.28 13.91
C THR A 249 7.09 1.61 14.26
N MET A 250 7.84 2.20 13.32
CA MET A 250 8.47 3.51 13.49
C MET A 250 7.46 4.59 13.86
N ALA A 251 6.39 4.73 13.07
CA ALA A 251 5.36 5.74 13.30
C ALA A 251 4.69 5.58 14.67
N THR A 252 4.37 4.34 15.05
CA THR A 252 3.72 4.06 16.34
C THR A 252 4.67 4.31 17.53
N LEU A 253 5.97 3.98 17.36
CA LEU A 253 6.99 4.29 18.37
C LEU A 253 7.15 5.81 18.56
N LEU A 254 7.13 6.60 17.49
CA LEU A 254 7.23 8.06 17.57
C LEU A 254 6.00 8.67 18.25
N ILE A 255 4.81 8.16 17.97
CA ILE A 255 3.59 8.57 18.67
C ILE A 255 3.73 8.25 20.15
N ARG A 256 4.15 7.04 20.51
CA ARG A 256 4.37 6.62 21.90
C ARG A 256 5.44 7.45 22.60
N GLN A 257 6.53 7.77 21.91
CA GLN A 257 7.58 8.64 22.41
C GLN A 257 7.04 10.03 22.79
N ARG A 258 6.21 10.63 21.96
CA ARG A 258 5.56 11.91 22.25
C ARG A 258 4.63 11.85 23.46
N GLU A 259 3.92 10.74 23.64
CA GLU A 259 3.11 10.54 24.85
C GLU A 259 3.99 10.48 26.11
N ILE A 260 5.14 9.78 26.03
CA ILE A 260 6.14 9.72 27.10
C ILE A 260 6.68 11.13 27.39
N ASP A 261 7.01 11.89 26.35
CA ASP A 261 7.52 13.25 26.49
C ASP A 261 6.49 14.19 27.14
N LYS A 262 5.26 14.13 26.67
CA LYS A 262 4.14 14.90 27.25
C LYS A 262 3.92 14.55 28.72
N ALA A 263 3.90 13.27 29.06
CA ALA A 263 3.76 12.81 30.45
C ALA A 263 4.91 13.27 31.34
N SER A 264 6.12 13.35 30.77
CA SER A 264 7.35 13.80 31.48
C SER A 264 7.56 15.31 31.39
N ARG A 265 6.63 16.08 30.82
CA ARG A 265 6.73 17.54 30.58
C ARG A 265 7.99 17.93 29.77
N ARG A 266 8.40 17.05 28.85
CA ARG A 266 9.52 17.30 27.95
C ARG A 266 8.95 17.79 26.60
N ALA A 267 9.55 18.81 26.02
CA ALA A 267 9.29 19.27 24.68
C ALA A 267 10.49 18.90 23.82
N ARG A 268 10.33 17.90 22.96
CA ARG A 268 11.36 17.51 21.99
C ARG A 268 10.90 17.80 20.56
N THR A 269 11.79 18.44 19.81
CA THR A 269 11.61 18.66 18.37
C THR A 269 11.94 17.39 17.62
N CYS A 270 11.01 16.94 16.79
CA CYS A 270 11.19 15.73 15.97
C CYS A 270 11.14 16.09 14.47
N PHE A 271 12.19 15.74 13.75
CA PHE A 271 12.26 15.85 12.30
C PHE A 271 12.27 14.48 11.66
N THR A 272 11.50 14.31 10.57
CA THR A 272 11.55 13.09 9.77
C THR A 272 11.95 13.43 8.34
N ILE A 273 12.82 12.62 7.74
CA ILE A 273 13.26 12.71 6.37
C ILE A 273 12.84 11.42 5.68
N GLU A 274 11.86 11.51 4.81
CA GLU A 274 11.22 10.36 4.13
C GLU A 274 11.05 10.65 2.64
N ASP A 275 11.12 9.62 1.82
CA ASP A 275 11.10 9.76 0.37
C ASP A 275 10.15 8.77 -0.34
N PRO A 276 8.87 9.16 -0.53
CA PRO A 276 8.13 10.21 0.17
C PRO A 276 7.61 9.75 1.54
N PRO A 277 7.13 10.67 2.41
CA PRO A 277 6.40 10.29 3.62
C PRO A 277 5.20 9.42 3.32
N GLU A 278 5.13 8.24 3.95
CA GLU A 278 4.01 7.30 3.78
C GLU A 278 2.80 7.70 4.61
N ARG A 279 3.01 8.46 5.70
CA ARG A 279 1.99 8.79 6.69
C ARG A 279 2.24 10.15 7.30
N ARG A 280 1.17 10.83 7.68
CA ARG A 280 1.29 12.06 8.49
C ARG A 280 1.59 11.69 9.95
N LEU A 281 2.64 12.25 10.50
CA LEU A 281 3.05 12.09 11.91
C LEU A 281 2.73 13.36 12.68
N PRO A 282 1.66 13.36 13.50
CA PRO A 282 1.27 14.56 14.24
C PRO A 282 2.41 15.08 15.10
N GLY A 283 2.82 16.34 14.89
CA GLY A 283 3.85 17.05 15.63
C GLY A 283 5.29 16.66 15.32
N ALA A 284 5.55 15.94 14.24
CA ALA A 284 6.84 15.85 13.60
C ALA A 284 6.91 16.87 12.45
N GLN A 285 8.09 17.43 12.24
CA GLN A 285 8.43 18.21 11.06
C GLN A 285 8.86 17.23 9.96
N GLN A 286 7.95 16.87 9.05
CA GLN A 286 8.22 15.91 8.00
C GLN A 286 8.80 16.62 6.79
N LEU A 287 10.09 16.44 6.55
CA LEU A 287 10.79 16.98 5.39
C LEU A 287 10.60 16.03 4.21
N VAL A 288 10.17 16.58 3.10
CA VAL A 288 9.99 15.86 1.84
C VAL A 288 11.24 16.05 0.99
N VAL A 289 11.79 14.95 0.48
CA VAL A 289 12.89 15.01 -0.48
C VAL A 289 12.33 15.46 -1.82
N PRO A 290 12.91 16.48 -2.46
CA PRO A 290 12.48 16.92 -3.78
C PRO A 290 12.54 15.79 -4.82
N ASN A 291 11.56 15.76 -5.71
CA ASN A 291 11.57 14.81 -6.81
C ASN A 291 12.69 15.18 -7.79
N THR A 292 13.57 14.23 -8.11
CA THR A 292 14.73 14.41 -8.98
C THR A 292 14.71 13.37 -10.09
N ASP A 293 15.38 13.69 -11.20
CA ASP A 293 15.34 12.87 -12.42
C ASP A 293 16.31 11.67 -12.38
N THR A 294 17.28 11.65 -11.46
CA THR A 294 18.27 10.57 -11.33
C THR A 294 18.38 10.08 -9.89
N ASP A 295 18.81 8.82 -9.70
CA ASP A 295 19.01 8.23 -8.40
C ASP A 295 20.14 8.92 -7.61
N GLU A 296 21.20 9.39 -8.28
CA GLU A 296 22.29 10.12 -7.64
C GLU A 296 21.84 11.49 -7.13
N ALA A 297 21.05 12.24 -7.93
CA ALA A 297 20.48 13.52 -7.50
C ALA A 297 19.52 13.33 -6.33
N ARG A 298 18.77 12.22 -6.33
CA ARG A 298 17.84 11.84 -5.25
C ARG A 298 18.59 11.50 -3.96
N ALA A 299 19.67 10.72 -4.03
CA ALA A 299 20.53 10.41 -2.89
C ALA A 299 21.16 11.68 -2.30
N SER A 300 21.65 12.60 -3.16
CA SER A 300 22.20 13.90 -2.74
C SER A 300 21.13 14.75 -2.05
N ALA A 301 19.94 14.88 -2.62
CA ALA A 301 18.84 15.64 -2.04
C ALA A 301 18.39 15.08 -0.69
N PHE A 302 18.40 13.75 -0.54
CA PHE A 302 18.10 13.08 0.72
C PHE A 302 19.14 13.40 1.81
N ALA A 303 20.43 13.33 1.46
CA ALA A 303 21.53 13.68 2.35
C ALA A 303 21.48 15.18 2.76
N ASP A 304 21.12 16.07 1.83
CA ASP A 304 20.97 17.50 2.11
C ASP A 304 19.78 17.79 3.04
N ALA A 305 18.69 17.07 2.88
CA ALA A 305 17.55 17.15 3.79
C ALA A 305 17.92 16.70 5.22
N ILE A 306 18.74 15.65 5.38
CA ILE A 306 19.26 15.24 6.69
C ILE A 306 20.14 16.35 7.28
N ARG A 307 21.06 16.92 6.50
CA ARG A 307 21.94 18.02 6.98
C ARG A 307 21.12 19.25 7.37
N ALA A 308 20.05 19.56 6.63
CA ALA A 308 19.15 20.67 6.96
C ALA A 308 18.39 20.40 8.26
N ALA A 309 17.88 19.21 8.46
CA ALA A 309 17.24 18.80 9.71
C ALA A 309 18.19 18.97 10.91
N LEU A 310 19.43 18.48 10.80
CA LEU A 310 20.45 18.58 11.85
C LEU A 310 20.85 20.03 12.23
N ARG A 311 20.60 21.00 11.34
CA ARG A 311 20.80 22.44 11.62
C ARG A 311 19.55 23.15 12.13
N SER A 312 18.45 22.43 12.31
CA SER A 312 17.16 22.98 12.70
C SER A 312 16.81 22.68 14.16
N ASP A 313 17.82 22.51 15.01
CA ASP A 313 17.69 22.22 16.44
C ASP A 313 16.80 21.00 16.75
N PRO A 314 17.10 19.81 16.18
CA PRO A 314 16.33 18.61 16.44
C PRO A 314 16.79 17.93 17.72
N ASP A 315 15.85 17.40 18.51
CA ASP A 315 16.16 16.42 19.57
C ASP A 315 16.09 14.99 19.02
N VAL A 316 15.13 14.76 18.12
CA VAL A 316 14.84 13.46 17.51
C VAL A 316 14.89 13.57 15.99
N VAL A 317 15.68 12.74 15.37
CA VAL A 317 15.81 12.66 13.91
C VAL A 317 15.39 11.28 13.42
N VAL A 318 14.46 11.24 12.47
CA VAL A 318 14.02 10.01 11.82
C VAL A 318 14.52 10.01 10.39
N ILE A 319 15.44 9.13 10.10
CA ILE A 319 15.93 8.89 8.74
C ILE A 319 15.15 7.70 8.18
N GLY A 320 14.26 7.95 7.23
CA GLY A 320 13.32 6.96 6.73
C GLY A 320 13.98 5.63 6.37
N GLU A 321 15.14 5.67 5.69
CA GLU A 321 15.90 4.48 5.33
C GLU A 321 17.37 4.78 5.11
N ILE A 322 18.26 3.90 5.57
CA ILE A 322 19.68 3.90 5.24
C ILE A 322 19.90 3.02 4.02
N ARG A 323 20.31 3.63 2.88
CA ARG A 323 20.55 2.91 1.61
C ARG A 323 22.02 2.89 1.20
N ASP A 324 22.79 3.86 1.64
CA ASP A 324 24.16 4.11 1.21
C ASP A 324 25.06 4.58 2.38
N LEU A 325 26.36 4.66 2.09
CA LEU A 325 27.38 5.09 3.05
C LEU A 325 27.14 6.51 3.56
N ILE A 326 26.63 7.41 2.72
CA ILE A 326 26.45 8.82 3.09
C ILE A 326 25.36 8.94 4.16
N THR A 327 24.22 8.30 3.92
CA THR A 327 23.11 8.25 4.88
C THR A 327 23.48 7.50 6.15
N ALA A 328 24.25 6.41 6.07
CA ALA A 328 24.73 5.68 7.24
C ALA A 328 25.64 6.56 8.12
N ASN A 329 26.61 7.25 7.52
CA ASN A 329 27.51 8.15 8.25
C ASN A 329 26.78 9.34 8.84
N LEU A 330 25.77 9.90 8.16
CA LEU A 330 24.96 10.99 8.71
C LEU A 330 24.14 10.54 9.92
N ALA A 331 23.55 9.33 9.87
CA ALA A 331 22.80 8.77 11.00
C ALA A 331 23.69 8.56 12.25
N ILE A 332 24.87 7.99 12.04
CA ILE A 332 25.84 7.77 13.12
C ILE A 332 26.36 9.08 13.64
N SER A 333 26.74 10.02 12.77
CA SER A 333 27.23 11.34 13.17
C SER A 333 26.18 12.12 13.97
N ALA A 334 24.90 12.05 13.58
CA ALA A 334 23.82 12.66 14.33
C ALA A 334 23.73 12.08 15.75
N SER A 335 23.83 10.76 15.90
CA SER A 335 23.86 10.10 17.20
C SER A 335 25.07 10.55 18.05
N MET A 336 26.27 10.58 17.45
CA MET A 336 27.52 11.02 18.12
C MET A 336 27.44 12.48 18.60
N THR A 337 26.71 13.33 17.86
CA THR A 337 26.52 14.74 18.21
C THR A 337 25.37 15.00 19.19
N GLY A 338 24.78 13.95 19.75
CA GLY A 338 23.86 14.05 20.87
C GLY A 338 22.37 13.93 20.51
N HIS A 339 22.04 13.60 19.26
CA HIS A 339 20.66 13.43 18.81
C HIS A 339 20.17 11.99 19.02
N GLN A 340 18.89 11.82 19.28
CA GLN A 340 18.25 10.52 19.18
C GLN A 340 17.88 10.26 17.73
N VAL A 341 18.39 9.16 17.15
CA VAL A 341 18.18 8.81 15.75
C VAL A 341 17.42 7.51 15.64
N TRP A 342 16.36 7.53 14.83
CA TRP A 342 15.64 6.35 14.40
C TRP A 342 15.81 6.17 12.89
N SER A 343 16.04 4.93 12.45
CA SER A 343 16.11 4.64 11.02
C SER A 343 15.62 3.25 10.69
N THR A 344 15.47 2.97 9.39
CA THR A 344 15.21 1.63 8.89
C THR A 344 16.32 1.14 7.97
N LEU A 345 16.45 -0.17 7.86
CA LEU A 345 17.44 -0.81 7.01
C LEU A 345 16.85 -2.07 6.36
N HIS A 346 17.25 -2.38 5.14
CA HIS A 346 16.91 -3.64 4.50
C HIS A 346 17.96 -4.71 4.82
N CYS A 347 17.70 -5.50 5.84
CA CYS A 347 18.38 -6.76 6.13
C CYS A 347 17.45 -7.72 6.87
N SER A 348 17.81 -8.99 6.96
CA SER A 348 16.91 -10.06 7.39
C SER A 348 16.73 -10.15 8.90
N THR A 349 17.76 -9.81 9.70
CA THR A 349 17.76 -9.98 11.15
C THR A 349 18.35 -8.75 11.85
N ALA A 350 18.08 -8.59 13.16
CA ALA A 350 18.69 -7.53 13.94
C ALA A 350 20.22 -7.69 14.05
N HIS A 351 20.71 -8.91 14.14
CA HIS A 351 22.14 -9.22 14.17
C HIS A 351 22.87 -8.84 12.87
N ALA A 352 22.16 -8.78 11.75
CA ALA A 352 22.73 -8.38 10.47
C ALA A 352 22.90 -6.85 10.33
N ILE A 353 22.25 -6.03 11.18
CA ILE A 353 22.30 -4.57 11.09
C ILE A 353 23.73 -4.03 11.17
N PRO A 354 24.55 -4.37 12.21
CA PRO A 354 25.93 -3.88 12.28
C PRO A 354 26.78 -4.32 11.08
N LEU A 355 26.61 -5.57 10.64
CA LEU A 355 27.36 -6.11 9.50
C LEU A 355 26.96 -5.39 8.21
N ARG A 356 25.65 -5.11 8.02
CA ARG A 356 25.16 -4.40 6.85
C ARG A 356 25.65 -2.96 6.79
N LEU A 357 25.76 -2.27 7.93
CA LEU A 357 26.39 -0.95 8.00
C LEU A 357 27.86 -1.01 7.57
N ALA A 358 28.60 -2.03 8.01
CA ALA A 358 29.98 -2.25 7.58
C ALA A 358 30.06 -2.58 6.07
N ASP A 359 29.14 -3.36 5.51
CA ASP A 359 29.06 -3.67 4.08
C ASP A 359 28.77 -2.41 3.24
N LEU A 360 28.02 -1.45 3.77
CA LEU A 360 27.81 -0.15 3.14
C LEU A 360 29.07 0.73 3.13
N GLY A 361 30.14 0.31 3.83
CA GLY A 361 31.42 0.99 3.88
C GLY A 361 31.65 1.80 5.18
N VAL A 362 30.76 1.71 6.16
CA VAL A 362 31.01 2.33 7.49
C VAL A 362 32.18 1.59 8.16
N ASP A 363 33.09 2.36 8.76
CA ASP A 363 34.24 1.77 9.45
C ASP A 363 33.79 0.79 10.55
N ARG A 364 34.28 -0.43 10.50
CA ARG A 364 33.95 -1.49 11.46
C ARG A 364 34.27 -1.11 12.90
N THR A 365 35.29 -0.29 13.12
CA THR A 365 35.64 0.18 14.47
C THR A 365 34.59 1.12 15.05
N ILE A 366 33.90 1.88 14.18
CA ILE A 366 32.77 2.72 14.58
C ILE A 366 31.54 1.84 14.84
N VAL A 367 31.23 0.93 13.92
CA VAL A 367 29.99 0.10 14.02
C VAL A 367 30.07 -0.89 15.19
N LEU A 368 31.23 -1.52 15.42
CA LEU A 368 31.43 -2.59 16.41
C LEU A 368 32.11 -2.11 17.70
N GLY A 369 32.64 -0.89 17.72
CA GLY A 369 33.41 -0.36 18.85
C GLY A 369 32.78 0.83 19.54
N SER A 370 31.66 1.35 19.04
CA SER A 370 31.00 2.52 19.64
C SER A 370 29.63 2.16 20.27
N ASP A 371 29.22 2.96 21.25
CA ASP A 371 27.89 2.84 21.90
C ASP A 371 26.78 3.54 21.13
N GLU A 372 27.02 3.89 19.86
CA GLU A 372 26.04 4.70 19.10
C GLU A 372 24.83 3.89 18.66
N LEU A 373 25.01 2.71 18.07
CA LEU A 373 23.90 1.80 17.81
C LEU A 373 23.47 1.16 19.14
N GLN A 374 22.30 1.53 19.63
CA GLN A 374 21.83 1.13 20.96
C GLN A 374 20.69 0.10 20.91
N VAL A 375 19.93 0.09 19.82
CA VAL A 375 18.85 -0.85 19.62
C VAL A 375 18.83 -1.31 18.15
N ALA A 376 18.88 -2.60 17.97
CA ALA A 376 18.69 -3.26 16.68
C ALA A 376 17.40 -4.09 16.74
N VAL A 377 16.50 -3.86 15.77
CA VAL A 377 15.23 -4.57 15.66
C VAL A 377 15.20 -5.30 14.33
N GLY A 378 15.00 -6.60 14.35
CA GLY A 378 14.67 -7.39 13.16
C GLY A 378 13.21 -7.78 13.21
N GLN A 379 12.43 -7.53 12.16
CA GLN A 379 11.00 -7.84 12.18
C GLN A 379 10.45 -8.36 10.85
N ILE A 380 9.49 -9.26 10.97
CA ILE A 380 8.63 -9.73 9.88
C ILE A 380 7.16 -9.65 10.32
N LEU A 381 6.24 -9.67 9.36
CA LEU A 381 4.80 -9.76 9.62
C LEU A 381 4.27 -11.12 9.21
N VAL A 382 3.47 -11.71 10.09
CA VAL A 382 2.76 -12.96 9.82
C VAL A 382 1.26 -12.78 10.01
N PRO A 383 0.41 -13.55 9.30
CA PRO A 383 -1.05 -13.53 9.48
C PRO A 383 -1.43 -14.00 10.89
N LYS A 384 -2.38 -13.33 11.51
CA LYS A 384 -3.04 -13.79 12.74
C LYS A 384 -4.16 -14.76 12.41
N LEU A 385 -4.30 -15.82 13.19
CA LEU A 385 -5.43 -16.70 13.07
C LEU A 385 -6.76 -15.97 13.37
N CYS A 386 -7.79 -16.32 12.62
CA CYS A 386 -9.13 -15.86 12.93
C CYS A 386 -9.60 -16.47 14.24
N THR A 387 -9.90 -15.63 15.23
CA THR A 387 -10.37 -16.07 16.55
C THR A 387 -11.73 -16.77 16.51
N HIS A 388 -12.52 -16.54 15.45
CA HIS A 388 -13.86 -17.13 15.32
C HIS A 388 -13.84 -18.56 14.74
N CYS A 389 -12.92 -18.87 13.83
CA CYS A 389 -12.96 -20.15 13.13
C CYS A 389 -11.67 -20.96 13.21
N SER A 390 -10.59 -20.45 13.82
CA SER A 390 -9.39 -21.25 14.01
C SER A 390 -9.72 -22.51 14.84
N ARG A 391 -9.06 -23.61 14.53
CA ARG A 391 -9.30 -24.90 15.18
C ARG A 391 -8.02 -25.43 15.82
N PRO A 392 -8.12 -26.28 16.87
CA PRO A 392 -6.97 -26.93 17.47
C PRO A 392 -6.15 -27.70 16.42
N LEU A 393 -4.85 -27.81 16.65
CA LEU A 393 -4.00 -28.69 15.85
C LEU A 393 -4.51 -30.14 16.01
N PRO A 394 -4.71 -30.92 14.91
CA PRO A 394 -5.22 -32.28 15.00
C PRO A 394 -4.29 -33.17 15.83
N SER A 395 -4.89 -33.93 16.77
CA SER A 395 -4.16 -34.91 17.57
C SER A 395 -4.16 -36.29 16.92
N GLU A 396 -5.24 -36.65 16.16
CA GLU A 396 -5.39 -37.93 15.45
C GLU A 396 -6.40 -37.82 14.29
N PRO A 397 -6.23 -38.55 13.16
CA PRO A 397 -4.95 -39.11 12.72
C PRO A 397 -3.99 -38.02 12.31
N ALA A 398 -2.77 -38.01 12.84
CA ALA A 398 -1.77 -36.98 12.53
C ALA A 398 -0.51 -37.62 11.94
N SER A 399 0.11 -36.95 10.98
CA SER A 399 1.43 -37.31 10.49
C SER A 399 2.48 -37.20 11.61
N PRO A 400 3.66 -37.85 11.49
CA PRO A 400 4.74 -37.69 12.47
C PRO A 400 5.11 -36.22 12.72
N GLU A 401 5.10 -35.39 11.67
CA GLU A 401 5.46 -33.97 11.71
C GLU A 401 4.42 -33.18 12.52
N VAL A 402 3.12 -33.43 12.31
CA VAL A 402 2.04 -32.79 13.07
C VAL A 402 2.12 -33.16 14.54
N ARG A 403 2.45 -34.42 14.86
CA ARG A 403 2.66 -34.87 16.25
C ARG A 403 3.87 -34.20 16.89
N ALA A 404 4.98 -34.09 16.17
CA ALA A 404 6.18 -33.38 16.66
C ALA A 404 5.89 -31.92 16.93
N LEU A 405 5.18 -31.26 16.01
CA LEU A 405 4.77 -29.87 16.15
C LEU A 405 3.81 -29.68 17.33
N GLY A 406 2.83 -30.58 17.50
CA GLY A 406 1.92 -30.59 18.65
C GLY A 406 2.64 -30.81 19.98
N ALA A 407 3.64 -31.67 20.02
CA ALA A 407 4.48 -31.89 21.21
C ALA A 407 5.31 -30.64 21.56
N MET A 408 5.80 -29.92 20.55
CA MET A 408 6.58 -28.68 20.74
C MET A 408 5.70 -27.52 21.20
N LEU A 409 4.54 -27.32 20.56
CA LEU A 409 3.69 -26.15 20.79
C LEU A 409 2.63 -26.35 21.90
N GLY A 410 2.31 -27.59 22.23
CA GLY A 410 1.33 -27.92 23.27
C GLY A 410 -0.13 -27.69 22.82
N PRO A 411 -1.09 -27.83 23.77
CA PRO A 411 -2.54 -27.90 23.49
C PRO A 411 -3.15 -26.55 23.00
N GLY A 412 -2.45 -25.45 23.17
CA GLY A 412 -2.91 -24.15 22.71
C GLY A 412 -2.69 -23.91 21.21
N ALA A 413 -1.91 -24.77 20.54
CA ALA A 413 -1.60 -24.64 19.14
C ALA A 413 -2.85 -24.80 18.25
N ARG A 414 -2.97 -23.88 17.28
CA ARG A 414 -4.14 -23.81 16.40
C ARG A 414 -3.72 -23.69 14.95
N ILE A 415 -4.64 -24.05 14.06
CA ILE A 415 -4.50 -23.90 12.60
C ILE A 415 -5.72 -23.17 12.03
N PRO A 416 -5.63 -22.58 10.82
CA PRO A 416 -6.78 -21.96 10.20
C PRO A 416 -7.84 -23.01 9.85
N SER A 417 -9.12 -22.60 9.88
CA SER A 417 -10.19 -23.42 9.29
C SER A 417 -10.03 -23.45 7.78
N PRO A 418 -10.15 -24.60 7.10
CA PRO A 418 -10.02 -24.70 5.64
C PRO A 418 -11.03 -23.85 4.88
N ASN A 419 -12.23 -23.67 5.45
CA ASN A 419 -13.32 -22.92 4.82
C ASN A 419 -13.44 -21.49 5.40
N GLY A 420 -12.59 -21.13 6.37
CA GLY A 420 -12.69 -19.84 7.04
C GLY A 420 -14.07 -19.60 7.68
N CYS A 421 -14.50 -18.34 7.71
CA CYS A 421 -15.83 -17.87 8.11
C CYS A 421 -16.04 -16.42 7.62
N ASP A 422 -17.26 -15.90 7.74
CA ASP A 422 -17.60 -14.52 7.35
C ASP A 422 -16.70 -13.47 8.02
N ALA A 423 -16.31 -13.67 9.29
CA ALA A 423 -15.46 -12.73 10.03
C ALA A 423 -14.04 -12.60 9.44
N CYS A 424 -13.55 -13.64 8.78
CA CYS A 424 -12.25 -13.66 8.10
C CYS A 424 -12.38 -13.75 6.58
N ARG A 425 -13.58 -13.65 6.02
CA ARG A 425 -13.86 -13.77 4.59
C ARG A 425 -13.27 -15.06 3.99
N ASP A 426 -13.58 -16.18 4.65
CA ASP A 426 -13.20 -17.53 4.25
C ASP A 426 -11.69 -17.81 4.21
N THR A 427 -10.84 -16.90 4.71
CA THR A 427 -9.38 -17.07 4.68
C THR A 427 -8.82 -17.87 5.87
N GLY A 428 -9.55 -17.97 6.98
CA GLY A 428 -9.03 -18.50 8.25
C GLY A 428 -8.09 -17.56 9.01
N PHE A 429 -7.76 -16.37 8.43
CA PHE A 429 -6.86 -15.38 9.02
C PHE A 429 -7.54 -14.01 9.12
N LYS A 430 -7.16 -13.21 10.13
CA LYS A 430 -7.67 -11.84 10.29
C LYS A 430 -6.63 -10.93 10.94
N GLY A 431 -6.10 -10.01 10.15
CA GLY A 431 -5.03 -9.12 10.55
C GLY A 431 -3.65 -9.77 10.55
N ARG A 432 -2.65 -9.02 10.95
CA ARG A 432 -1.24 -9.45 11.02
C ARG A 432 -0.65 -9.11 12.38
N THR A 433 0.40 -9.81 12.79
CA THR A 433 1.19 -9.52 13.97
C THR A 433 2.67 -9.50 13.63
N VAL A 434 3.45 -8.73 14.39
CA VAL A 434 4.88 -8.71 14.24
C VAL A 434 5.50 -9.95 14.90
N LEU A 435 6.46 -10.56 14.22
CA LEU A 435 7.48 -11.39 14.84
C LEU A 435 8.77 -10.57 14.79
N ALA A 436 9.36 -10.32 15.94
CA ALA A 436 10.55 -9.49 16.02
C ALA A 436 11.57 -10.02 17.01
N GLU A 437 12.84 -9.72 16.75
CA GLU A 437 13.90 -9.72 17.73
C GLU A 437 14.29 -8.28 18.03
N VAL A 438 14.45 -7.93 19.30
CA VAL A 438 14.83 -6.60 19.77
C VAL A 438 16.07 -6.73 20.63
N ILE A 439 17.20 -6.27 20.11
CA ILE A 439 18.51 -6.44 20.71
C ILE A 439 19.01 -5.10 21.25
N ARG A 440 19.45 -5.12 22.49
CA ARG A 440 20.23 -4.01 23.06
C ARG A 440 21.70 -4.22 22.70
N THR A 441 22.21 -3.37 21.84
CA THR A 441 23.57 -3.44 21.31
C THR A 441 24.56 -2.77 22.26
N ASP A 442 24.90 -3.43 23.35
CA ASP A 442 25.95 -2.98 24.26
C ASP A 442 27.35 -3.45 23.80
N ALA A 443 28.40 -2.93 24.44
CA ALA A 443 29.78 -3.25 24.11
C ALA A 443 30.08 -4.75 24.18
N ALA A 444 29.45 -5.49 25.10
CA ALA A 444 29.63 -6.95 25.21
C ALA A 444 28.99 -7.67 24.04
N TYR A 445 27.79 -7.28 23.64
CA TYR A 445 27.14 -7.81 22.43
C TYR A 445 27.97 -7.56 21.17
N LEU A 446 28.45 -6.32 20.99
CA LEU A 446 29.24 -5.94 19.83
C LEU A 446 30.58 -6.72 19.78
N LYS A 447 31.19 -6.96 20.95
CA LYS A 447 32.36 -7.80 21.06
C LYS A 447 32.07 -9.27 20.67
N MET A 448 30.95 -9.85 21.16
CA MET A 448 30.56 -11.20 20.76
C MET A 448 30.35 -11.30 19.25
N LEU A 449 29.69 -10.28 18.66
CA LEU A 449 29.48 -10.23 17.21
C LEU A 449 30.80 -10.08 16.43
N ALA A 450 31.74 -9.29 16.94
CA ALA A 450 33.04 -9.06 16.31
C ALA A 450 33.94 -10.31 16.33
N ASP A 451 33.99 -10.99 17.47
CA ASP A 451 34.91 -12.09 17.73
C ASP A 451 34.38 -13.47 17.27
N GLY A 452 33.07 -13.71 17.46
CA GLY A 452 32.44 -15.00 17.22
C GLY A 452 31.29 -14.99 16.20
N GLY A 453 31.03 -13.82 15.57
CA GLY A 453 29.99 -13.67 14.56
C GLY A 453 28.58 -13.75 15.12
N ILE A 454 27.59 -13.95 14.20
CA ILE A 454 26.17 -13.95 14.56
C ILE A 454 25.82 -15.06 15.56
N VAL A 455 26.48 -16.23 15.50
CA VAL A 455 26.18 -17.36 16.39
C VAL A 455 26.47 -16.99 17.84
N ALA A 456 27.67 -16.51 18.13
CA ALA A 456 28.06 -16.10 19.48
C ALA A 456 27.19 -14.91 19.99
N ALA A 457 26.85 -13.98 19.09
CA ALA A 457 25.97 -12.86 19.43
C ALA A 457 24.54 -13.33 19.78
N ARG A 458 23.99 -14.33 19.10
CA ARG A 458 22.69 -14.94 19.41
C ARG A 458 22.71 -15.65 20.76
N GLU A 459 23.74 -16.46 21.03
CA GLU A 459 23.90 -17.14 22.32
C GLU A 459 23.97 -16.13 23.47
N TYR A 460 24.69 -15.03 23.27
CA TYR A 460 24.77 -13.95 24.26
C TYR A 460 23.41 -13.29 24.51
N CYS A 461 22.64 -13.01 23.45
CA CYS A 461 21.29 -12.44 23.57
C CYS A 461 20.32 -13.42 24.27
N ALA A 462 20.36 -14.70 23.92
CA ALA A 462 19.58 -15.73 24.58
C ALA A 462 19.89 -15.84 26.08
N ALA A 463 21.17 -15.77 26.47
CA ALA A 463 21.59 -15.76 27.87
C ALA A 463 21.08 -14.52 28.65
N ARG A 464 20.83 -13.40 27.97
CA ARG A 464 20.21 -12.19 28.53
C ARG A 464 18.69 -12.22 28.57
N GLY A 465 18.05 -13.28 28.05
CA GLY A 465 16.59 -13.39 27.93
C GLY A 465 16.00 -12.54 26.80
N GLU A 466 16.80 -12.15 25.80
CA GLU A 466 16.34 -11.48 24.59
C GLU A 466 15.92 -12.53 23.56
N PRO A 467 14.61 -12.69 23.27
CA PRO A 467 14.13 -13.78 22.41
C PRO A 467 14.44 -13.51 20.94
N SER A 468 14.76 -14.56 20.20
CA SER A 468 14.86 -14.57 18.76
C SER A 468 13.47 -14.46 18.08
N ILE A 469 13.46 -14.25 16.76
CA ILE A 469 12.21 -14.31 15.97
C ILE A 469 11.56 -15.69 16.11
N ASP A 470 12.35 -16.77 16.15
CA ASP A 470 11.86 -18.13 16.29
C ASP A 470 11.21 -18.37 17.66
N ASP A 471 11.81 -17.86 18.74
CA ASP A 471 11.22 -17.93 20.09
C ASP A 471 9.88 -17.21 20.14
N ILE A 472 9.79 -16.04 19.51
CA ILE A 472 8.52 -15.28 19.44
C ILE A 472 7.48 -16.02 18.60
N ALA A 473 7.89 -16.63 17.48
CA ALA A 473 6.99 -17.43 16.66
C ALA A 473 6.43 -18.63 17.44
N ILE A 474 7.29 -19.37 18.16
CA ILE A 474 6.89 -20.49 19.00
C ILE A 474 5.91 -20.01 20.10
N ARG A 475 6.23 -18.95 20.83
CA ARG A 475 5.34 -18.39 21.87
C ARG A 475 3.97 -18.03 21.34
N LYS A 476 3.90 -17.36 20.17
CA LYS A 476 2.64 -16.95 19.55
C LYS A 476 1.85 -18.14 19.00
N ALA A 477 2.51 -19.12 18.40
CA ALA A 477 1.88 -20.36 17.94
C ALA A 477 1.33 -21.18 19.11
N THR A 478 2.08 -21.28 20.23
CA THR A 478 1.62 -21.93 21.48
C THR A 478 0.36 -21.28 22.05
N ARG A 479 0.24 -19.92 21.94
CA ARG A 479 -0.97 -19.19 22.35
C ARG A 479 -2.10 -19.22 21.30
N GLY A 480 -1.87 -19.83 20.13
CA GLY A 480 -2.84 -19.87 19.04
C GLY A 480 -3.10 -18.51 18.38
N GLU A 481 -2.18 -17.56 18.49
CA GLU A 481 -2.28 -16.25 17.83
C GLU A 481 -1.94 -16.34 16.35
N ILE A 482 -0.95 -17.17 16.01
CA ILE A 482 -0.54 -17.50 14.64
C ILE A 482 -0.73 -18.99 14.38
N SER A 483 -0.75 -19.37 13.11
CA SER A 483 -0.88 -20.78 12.74
C SER A 483 0.34 -21.60 13.16
N ALA A 484 0.11 -22.79 13.69
CA ALA A 484 1.16 -23.77 13.91
C ALA A 484 1.94 -24.08 12.61
N ASN A 485 1.26 -24.02 11.45
CA ASN A 485 1.88 -24.22 10.13
C ASN A 485 2.93 -23.17 9.76
N THR A 486 2.92 -22.02 10.42
CA THR A 486 3.94 -20.97 10.20
C THR A 486 5.32 -21.37 10.73
N ILE A 487 5.40 -22.26 11.71
CA ILE A 487 6.67 -22.65 12.35
C ILE A 487 7.62 -23.39 11.40
N PRO A 488 7.18 -24.43 10.66
CA PRO A 488 8.03 -25.09 9.67
C PRO A 488 8.53 -24.16 8.57
N GLU A 489 7.70 -23.21 8.14
CA GLU A 489 8.05 -22.22 7.11
C GLU A 489 9.18 -21.27 7.55
N LEU A 490 9.23 -20.95 8.84
CA LEU A 490 10.23 -20.03 9.41
C LEU A 490 11.53 -20.73 9.82
N MET A 491 11.43 -21.95 10.34
CA MET A 491 12.54 -22.63 11.03
C MET A 491 13.22 -23.74 10.20
N GLU A 492 12.92 -23.90 8.91
CA GLU A 492 13.41 -25.00 8.06
C GLU A 492 13.18 -26.40 8.67
N VAL A 493 12.16 -26.53 9.51
CA VAL A 493 11.72 -27.84 10.03
C VAL A 493 10.97 -28.56 8.90
N PRO A 494 11.04 -29.92 8.79
CA PRO A 494 10.36 -30.67 7.75
C PRO A 494 8.90 -30.23 7.59
N ALA A 495 8.52 -29.86 6.36
CA ALA A 495 7.20 -29.28 6.08
C ALA A 495 6.07 -30.23 6.46
N LEU A 496 5.00 -29.68 7.03
CA LEU A 496 3.73 -30.37 7.13
C LEU A 496 3.21 -30.68 5.71
N PRO A 497 2.51 -31.83 5.49
CA PRO A 497 1.86 -32.09 4.21
C PRO A 497 0.90 -30.94 3.89
N GLU A 498 0.99 -30.45 2.65
CA GLU A 498 0.19 -29.30 2.17
C GLU A 498 -1.29 -29.48 2.56
N ALA A 499 -1.83 -28.51 3.25
CA ALA A 499 -3.27 -28.35 3.34
C ALA A 499 -3.77 -28.16 1.90
N ALA A 500 -4.82 -28.91 1.53
CA ALA A 500 -5.41 -28.87 0.19
C ALA A 500 -5.54 -27.43 -0.31
N PRO A 501 -5.26 -27.17 -1.62
CA PRO A 501 -5.23 -25.82 -2.17
C PRO A 501 -6.52 -25.09 -1.82
N HIS A 502 -6.39 -23.85 -1.39
CA HIS A 502 -7.53 -22.99 -1.05
C HIS A 502 -8.55 -23.02 -2.18
N PRO A 503 -9.82 -23.38 -1.92
CA PRO A 503 -10.84 -23.24 -2.94
C PRO A 503 -10.92 -21.79 -3.37
N ALA A 504 -10.92 -21.58 -4.68
CA ALA A 504 -11.11 -20.26 -5.26
C ALA A 504 -12.34 -19.61 -4.61
N ILE A 505 -12.15 -18.44 -3.99
CA ILE A 505 -13.23 -17.72 -3.31
C ILE A 505 -14.37 -17.52 -4.31
N LYS A 506 -15.53 -18.11 -4.04
CA LYS A 506 -16.74 -17.90 -4.83
C LYS A 506 -17.14 -16.44 -4.67
N VAL A 507 -16.99 -15.69 -5.75
CA VAL A 507 -17.59 -14.36 -5.86
C VAL A 507 -19.09 -14.58 -6.00
N ALA A 508 -19.88 -14.06 -5.08
CA ALA A 508 -21.31 -13.96 -5.22
C ALA A 508 -21.61 -13.14 -6.47
N SER A 509 -22.44 -13.71 -7.34
CA SER A 509 -22.94 -13.13 -8.60
C SER A 509 -23.83 -11.90 -8.33
#